data_6d1a6004dcee133af9120129bdf40b26
#
_entry.id   6d1a6004dcee133af9120129bdf40b26
#
_cell.length_a   1.000
_cell.length_b   1.000
_cell.length_c   1.000
_cell.angle_alpha   90.00
_cell.angle_beta   90.00
_cell.angle_gamma   90.00
#
_symmetry.space_group_name_H-M   'P 1'
#
loop_
_entity.id
_entity.type
_entity.pdbx_description
1 polymer ?
#
loop_
_entity_poly.entity_id
_entity_poly.type
_entity_poly.pdbx_seq_one_letter_code
_entity_poly.pdbx_strand_id
1 'polypeptide(L)'
;VAEHTPTGITKTTTTGASGSFSLSFLPLGGPYTVKVSAPGYDSESISGLFLNLGDPLSFGVTLTSSTVADEVVVTAKPAEAFKMGTSTTLTREDMDGIPTINRQVADFAKMDPRVSVNGGVGRDAEISVMGANSRFNDFTIDGISFNDPFGLNDNGFGTMRNPISMDFVDQISIDITPFDVSRGNTTGGSIAVVTKSGTNEFHGSAYYQKRDENS
;
A
#
# COMPACT_ATOMS: atom_id res chain seq x y z
N VAL A 1 12.66 9.32 15.86
CA VAL A 1 12.43 7.86 15.94
C VAL A 1 11.05 7.57 15.39
N ALA A 2 10.94 6.62 14.47
CA ALA A 2 9.65 6.11 14.01
C ALA A 2 9.48 4.67 14.52
N GLU A 3 8.33 4.37 15.06
CA GLU A 3 7.95 3.06 15.58
C GLU A 3 6.71 2.55 14.83
N HIS A 4 6.79 1.34 14.29
CA HIS A 4 5.64 0.63 13.74
C HIS A 4 4.93 -0.07 14.89
N THR A 5 3.80 0.45 15.33
CA THR A 5 3.09 0.00 16.53
C THR A 5 2.75 -1.51 16.52
N PRO A 6 2.27 -2.10 15.39
CA PRO A 6 1.90 -3.51 15.38
C PRO A 6 3.09 -4.48 15.54
N THR A 7 4.27 -4.12 15.06
CA THR A 7 5.46 -4.99 15.07
C THR A 7 6.50 -4.58 16.10
N GLY A 8 6.43 -3.36 16.66
CA GLY A 8 7.44 -2.78 17.53
C GLY A 8 8.77 -2.45 16.80
N ILE A 9 8.78 -2.49 15.47
CA ILE A 9 9.98 -2.13 14.69
C ILE A 9 10.24 -0.64 14.80
N THR A 10 11.44 -0.27 15.21
CA THR A 10 11.84 1.13 15.33
C THR A 10 12.94 1.48 14.32
N LYS A 11 12.84 2.68 13.75
CA LYS A 11 13.87 3.30 12.91
C LYS A 11 14.20 4.67 13.46
N THR A 12 15.48 4.98 13.49
CA THR A 12 15.97 6.28 13.97
C THR A 12 16.74 6.98 12.86
N THR A 13 16.53 8.29 12.74
CA THR A 13 17.31 9.17 11.87
C THR A 13 17.57 10.49 12.59
N THR A 14 18.52 11.26 12.10
CA THR A 14 18.81 12.63 12.57
C THR A 14 18.49 13.61 11.46
N THR A 15 18.05 14.81 11.85
CA THR A 15 17.82 15.90 10.91
C THR A 15 19.14 16.45 10.38
N GLY A 16 19.15 16.81 9.10
CA GLY A 16 20.26 17.54 8.50
C GLY A 16 20.30 19.03 8.90
N ALA A 17 21.25 19.78 8.38
CA ALA A 17 21.41 21.20 8.66
C ALA A 17 20.19 22.07 8.26
N SER A 18 19.41 21.61 7.29
CA SER A 18 18.15 22.25 6.85
C SER A 18 16.93 21.86 7.69
N GLY A 19 17.09 21.03 8.72
CA GLY A 19 15.98 20.49 9.50
C GLY A 19 15.21 19.35 8.81
N SER A 20 15.61 18.97 7.59
CA SER A 20 14.97 17.86 6.88
C SER A 20 15.49 16.51 7.35
N PHE A 21 14.62 15.50 7.34
CA PHE A 21 14.96 14.12 7.62
C PHE A 21 14.26 13.20 6.64
N SER A 22 14.80 12.01 6.48
CA SER A 22 14.22 10.95 5.67
C SER A 22 14.34 9.63 6.40
N LEU A 23 13.29 8.83 6.33
CA LEU A 23 13.25 7.46 6.83
C LEU A 23 12.85 6.56 5.67
N SER A 24 13.72 5.64 5.31
CA SER A 24 13.51 4.70 4.21
C SER A 24 13.46 3.26 4.74
N PHE A 25 12.92 2.35 3.92
CA PHE A 25 12.82 0.93 4.25
C PHE A 25 12.00 0.66 5.52
N LEU A 26 10.86 1.34 5.62
CA LEU A 26 9.85 1.07 6.62
C LEU A 26 8.84 0.05 6.07
N PRO A 27 8.31 -0.88 6.88
CA PRO A 27 7.18 -1.69 6.50
C PRO A 27 6.00 -0.84 6.04
N LEU A 28 5.25 -1.33 5.06
CA LEU A 28 4.02 -0.67 4.63
C LEU A 28 2.89 -0.92 5.64
N GLY A 29 1.84 -0.10 5.57
CA GLY A 29 0.76 -0.12 6.54
C GLY A 29 1.02 0.80 7.74
N GLY A 30 0.61 0.40 8.92
CA GLY A 30 0.69 1.19 10.14
C GLY A 30 -0.21 0.62 11.24
N PRO A 31 -0.52 1.38 12.28
CA PRO A 31 -0.11 2.77 12.51
C PRO A 31 1.35 2.93 12.94
N TYR A 32 1.95 4.03 12.52
CA TYR A 32 3.26 4.48 12.99
C TYR A 32 3.12 5.58 14.03
N THR A 33 4.05 5.58 14.97
CA THR A 33 4.27 6.70 15.89
C THR A 33 5.66 7.27 15.63
N VAL A 34 5.73 8.55 15.28
CA VAL A 34 7.00 9.25 15.08
C VAL A 34 7.25 10.20 16.23
N LYS A 35 8.35 9.98 16.96
CA LYS A 35 8.79 10.84 18.04
C LYS A 35 9.98 11.66 17.59
N VAL A 36 9.89 12.99 17.74
CA VAL A 36 10.94 13.95 17.43
C VAL A 36 11.40 14.61 18.72
N SER A 37 12.72 14.69 18.92
CA SER A 37 13.31 15.32 20.10
C SER A 37 14.57 16.09 19.73
N ALA A 38 14.79 17.21 20.38
CA ALA A 38 16.03 17.99 20.26
C ALA A 38 16.44 18.54 21.64
N PRO A 39 17.76 18.72 21.90
CA PRO A 39 18.24 19.31 23.14
C PRO A 39 17.66 20.71 23.36
N GLY A 40 17.07 20.97 24.51
CA GLY A 40 16.46 22.25 24.85
C GLY A 40 15.07 22.49 24.29
N TYR A 41 14.43 21.45 23.72
CA TYR A 41 13.07 21.48 23.22
C TYR A 41 12.28 20.31 23.79
N ASP A 42 10.97 20.51 23.91
CA ASP A 42 10.06 19.46 24.30
C ASP A 42 9.95 18.43 23.17
N SER A 43 9.88 17.16 23.53
CA SER A 43 9.71 16.11 22.52
C SER A 43 8.27 16.05 22.04
N GLU A 44 8.11 15.94 20.73
CA GLU A 44 6.80 15.84 20.09
C GLU A 44 6.61 14.45 19.48
N SER A 45 5.39 13.91 19.58
CA SER A 45 5.04 12.63 19.00
C SER A 45 3.78 12.72 18.14
N ILE A 46 3.87 12.15 16.95
CA ILE A 46 2.77 12.06 15.99
C ILE A 46 2.43 10.59 15.83
N SER A 47 1.19 10.23 16.10
CA SER A 47 0.69 8.85 15.99
C SER A 47 -0.38 8.70 14.91
N GLY A 48 -0.69 7.46 14.55
CA GLY A 48 -1.73 7.17 13.56
C GLY A 48 -1.30 7.42 12.12
N LEU A 49 0.00 7.38 11.83
CA LEU A 49 0.51 7.54 10.49
C LEU A 49 0.50 6.20 9.75
N PHE A 50 0.02 6.20 8.50
CA PHE A 50 0.00 5.02 7.64
C PHE A 50 0.88 5.25 6.43
N LEU A 51 1.66 4.23 6.06
CA LEU A 51 2.53 4.24 4.89
C LEU A 51 1.90 3.40 3.77
N ASN A 52 1.66 4.05 2.66
CA ASN A 52 1.12 3.42 1.46
C ASN A 52 2.21 3.20 0.41
N LEU A 53 2.06 2.17 -0.38
CA LEU A 53 2.99 1.89 -1.47
C LEU A 53 2.95 3.02 -2.51
N GLY A 54 4.14 3.54 -2.85
CA GLY A 54 4.27 4.61 -3.83
C GLY A 54 3.88 6.01 -3.33
N ASP A 55 3.51 6.15 -2.07
CA ASP A 55 3.08 7.40 -1.44
C ASP A 55 4.08 7.82 -0.35
N PRO A 56 5.06 8.69 -0.64
CA PRO A 56 5.94 9.19 0.40
C PRO A 56 5.15 10.06 1.36
N LEU A 57 5.16 9.71 2.64
CA LEU A 57 4.51 10.50 3.67
C LEU A 57 5.40 11.69 4.04
N SER A 58 4.91 12.91 3.81
CA SER A 58 5.58 14.15 4.19
C SER A 58 4.82 14.87 5.29
N PHE A 59 5.52 15.28 6.33
CA PHE A 59 4.93 16.07 7.41
C PHE A 59 5.98 17.00 8.02
N GLY A 60 5.54 18.12 8.57
CA GLY A 60 6.37 19.06 9.31
C GLY A 60 6.14 18.94 10.81
N VAL A 61 7.20 19.06 11.58
CA VAL A 61 7.16 19.07 13.05
C VAL A 61 7.79 20.36 13.55
N THR A 62 7.10 21.07 14.42
CA THR A 62 7.63 22.27 15.07
C THR A 62 7.81 21.98 16.55
N LEU A 63 9.05 22.03 17.02
CA LEU A 63 9.38 21.81 18.42
C LEU A 63 9.27 23.14 19.20
N THR A 64 8.70 23.07 20.39
CA THR A 64 8.60 24.21 21.32
C THR A 64 9.80 24.20 22.27
N SER A 65 10.36 25.37 22.56
CA SER A 65 11.48 25.47 23.50
C SER A 65 11.02 25.08 24.90
N SER A 66 11.76 24.20 25.54
CA SER A 66 11.47 23.67 26.87
C SER A 66 11.71 24.72 27.94
N THR A 67 10.71 25.59 28.18
CA THR A 67 10.71 26.50 29.33
C THR A 67 9.70 26.13 30.40
N VAL A 68 8.80 25.19 30.13
CA VAL A 68 7.82 24.63 31.09
C VAL A 68 7.45 23.21 30.64
N ALA A 69 7.52 22.25 31.55
CA ALA A 69 7.18 20.85 31.29
C ALA A 69 5.65 20.69 31.15
N ASP A 70 5.18 20.60 29.93
CA ASP A 70 3.89 19.99 29.61
C ASP A 70 4.04 19.20 28.32
N GLU A 71 3.71 17.93 28.35
CA GLU A 71 3.73 17.06 27.18
C GLU A 71 2.53 17.40 26.28
N VAL A 72 2.78 18.13 25.22
CA VAL A 72 1.75 18.47 24.23
C VAL A 72 1.72 17.37 23.18
N VAL A 73 0.70 16.55 23.20
CA VAL A 73 0.40 15.60 22.11
C VAL A 73 -0.29 16.38 20.99
N VAL A 74 0.44 16.66 19.92
CA VAL A 74 -0.13 17.30 18.74
C VAL A 74 -0.51 16.23 17.72
N THR A 75 -1.80 16.16 17.41
CA THR A 75 -2.29 15.36 16.27
C THR A 75 -2.04 16.16 15.00
N ALA A 76 -0.88 16.03 14.39
CA ALA A 76 -0.62 16.63 13.09
C ALA A 76 -1.43 15.88 12.03
N LYS A 77 -2.25 16.61 11.26
CA LYS A 77 -2.75 16.07 9.98
C LYS A 77 -1.54 15.91 9.06
N PRO A 78 -1.37 14.72 8.45
CA PRO A 78 -0.35 14.56 7.42
C PRO A 78 -0.55 15.64 6.35
N ALA A 79 0.51 16.36 5.98
CA ALA A 79 0.46 17.19 4.79
C ALA A 79 0.18 16.25 3.60
N GLU A 80 -0.80 16.58 2.77
CA GLU A 80 -1.07 15.80 1.57
C GLU A 80 0.22 15.72 0.75
N ALA A 81 0.82 14.53 0.67
CA ALA A 81 1.97 14.31 -0.17
C ALA A 81 1.56 14.56 -1.62
N PHE A 82 2.37 15.30 -2.36
CA PHE A 82 2.14 15.51 -3.78
C PHE A 82 2.29 14.18 -4.50
N LYS A 83 1.17 13.56 -4.87
CA LYS A 83 1.15 12.32 -5.65
C LYS A 83 1.57 12.63 -7.09
N MET A 84 2.71 12.13 -7.52
CA MET A 84 3.10 12.14 -8.93
C MET A 84 2.45 10.95 -9.63
N GLY A 85 1.39 11.19 -10.36
CA GLY A 85 0.67 10.17 -11.11
C GLY A 85 -0.76 9.94 -10.60
N THR A 86 -1.47 9.09 -11.31
CA THR A 86 -2.86 8.73 -10.99
C THR A 86 -2.87 7.31 -10.43
N SER A 87 -2.85 7.20 -9.13
CA SER A 87 -2.90 5.93 -8.43
C SER A 87 -4.20 5.78 -7.64
N THR A 88 -4.72 4.58 -7.59
CA THR A 88 -5.82 4.17 -6.70
C THR A 88 -5.27 3.16 -5.72
N THR A 89 -5.36 3.45 -4.44
CA THR A 89 -4.92 2.56 -3.39
C THR A 89 -6.14 2.08 -2.60
N LEU A 90 -6.26 0.78 -2.45
CA LEU A 90 -7.28 0.11 -1.66
C LEU A 90 -6.62 -0.50 -0.43
N THR A 91 -7.03 -0.04 0.73
CA THR A 91 -6.60 -0.60 2.02
C THR A 91 -7.38 -1.86 2.36
N ARG A 92 -6.97 -2.57 3.38
CA ARG A 92 -7.70 -3.75 3.88
C ARG A 92 -9.14 -3.42 4.25
N GLU A 93 -9.35 -2.29 4.91
CA GLU A 93 -10.67 -1.82 5.32
C GLU A 93 -11.58 -1.56 4.11
N ASP A 94 -11.03 -0.92 3.06
CA ASP A 94 -11.76 -0.70 1.82
C ASP A 94 -12.15 -2.04 1.16
N MET A 95 -11.22 -2.98 1.10
CA MET A 95 -11.44 -4.29 0.48
C MET A 95 -12.47 -5.13 1.24
N ASP A 96 -12.49 -5.07 2.56
CA ASP A 96 -13.45 -5.81 3.39
C ASP A 96 -14.89 -5.26 3.22
N GLY A 97 -15.03 -3.98 2.86
CA GLY A 97 -16.30 -3.33 2.54
C GLY A 97 -16.85 -3.65 1.14
N ILE A 98 -16.03 -4.19 0.23
CA ILE A 98 -16.41 -4.43 -1.16
C ILE A 98 -16.89 -5.88 -1.33
N PRO A 99 -18.16 -6.10 -1.72
CA PRO A 99 -18.65 -7.44 -2.02
C PRO A 99 -17.99 -7.98 -3.29
N THR A 100 -17.27 -9.07 -3.18
CA THR A 100 -16.64 -9.75 -4.31
C THR A 100 -17.12 -11.19 -4.44
N ILE A 101 -17.21 -11.68 -5.67
CA ILE A 101 -17.66 -13.07 -5.92
C ILE A 101 -16.49 -14.04 -5.83
N ASN A 102 -15.33 -13.66 -6.36
CA ASN A 102 -14.17 -14.56 -6.52
C ASN A 102 -13.02 -14.26 -5.57
N ARG A 103 -13.05 -13.14 -4.85
CA ARG A 103 -11.97 -12.67 -3.98
C ARG A 103 -10.60 -12.70 -4.70
N GLN A 104 -10.54 -12.06 -5.85
CA GLN A 104 -9.33 -11.96 -6.67
C GLN A 104 -8.85 -10.50 -6.74
N VAL A 105 -7.57 -10.30 -7.01
CA VAL A 105 -7.00 -8.95 -7.25
C VAL A 105 -7.80 -8.21 -8.34
N ALA A 106 -8.21 -8.93 -9.38
CA ALA A 106 -9.00 -8.36 -10.47
C ALA A 106 -10.37 -7.82 -10.04
N ASP A 107 -11.01 -8.41 -9.02
CA ASP A 107 -12.29 -7.92 -8.51
C ASP A 107 -12.14 -6.55 -7.85
N PHE A 108 -11.02 -6.31 -7.20
CA PHE A 108 -10.70 -5.02 -6.58
C PHE A 108 -10.16 -4.02 -7.61
N ALA A 109 -9.44 -4.49 -8.61
CA ALA A 109 -8.95 -3.63 -9.70
C ALA A 109 -10.09 -2.93 -10.46
N LYS A 110 -11.27 -3.55 -10.56
CA LYS A 110 -12.47 -2.96 -11.17
C LYS A 110 -13.00 -1.72 -10.43
N MET A 111 -12.55 -1.46 -9.23
CA MET A 111 -12.98 -0.26 -8.49
C MET A 111 -12.41 1.01 -9.10
N ASP A 112 -11.30 0.92 -9.82
CA ASP A 112 -10.82 2.02 -10.63
C ASP A 112 -11.56 2.05 -11.98
N PRO A 113 -12.28 3.14 -12.30
CA PRO A 113 -13.06 3.23 -13.53
C PRO A 113 -12.24 3.18 -14.82
N ARG A 114 -10.92 3.33 -14.72
CA ARG A 114 -9.97 3.26 -15.84
C ARG A 114 -9.43 1.86 -16.08
N VAL A 115 -9.83 0.91 -15.23
CA VAL A 115 -9.45 -0.50 -15.31
C VAL A 115 -10.64 -1.30 -15.76
N SER A 116 -10.47 -2.07 -16.82
CA SER A 116 -11.42 -3.08 -17.25
C SER A 116 -10.86 -4.47 -17.00
N VAL A 117 -11.73 -5.40 -16.65
CA VAL A 117 -11.35 -6.79 -16.45
C VAL A 117 -12.16 -7.66 -17.40
N ASN A 118 -11.45 -8.34 -18.26
CA ASN A 118 -12.00 -9.30 -19.21
C ASN A 118 -11.71 -10.74 -18.72
N GLY A 119 -12.46 -11.70 -19.22
CA GLY A 119 -12.25 -13.11 -18.89
C GLY A 119 -13.30 -13.67 -17.92
N GLY A 120 -13.24 -14.99 -17.76
CA GLY A 120 -14.23 -15.76 -17.01
C GLY A 120 -14.07 -15.68 -15.50
N VAL A 121 -15.13 -16.07 -14.82
CA VAL A 121 -15.15 -16.22 -13.37
C VAL A 121 -14.09 -17.26 -12.95
N GLY A 122 -13.03 -16.82 -12.32
CA GLY A 122 -12.14 -17.68 -11.54
C GLY A 122 -10.86 -18.21 -12.19
N ARG A 123 -10.57 -17.95 -13.48
CA ARG A 123 -9.34 -18.46 -14.10
C ARG A 123 -8.51 -17.45 -14.87
N ASP A 124 -9.11 -16.65 -15.71
CA ASP A 124 -8.38 -15.90 -16.74
C ASP A 124 -8.78 -14.41 -16.68
N ALA A 125 -8.75 -13.84 -15.48
CA ALA A 125 -9.10 -12.43 -15.32
C ALA A 125 -7.96 -11.55 -15.89
N GLU A 126 -8.14 -11.08 -17.10
CA GLU A 126 -7.25 -10.14 -17.75
C GLU A 126 -7.54 -8.72 -17.26
N ILE A 127 -6.58 -8.12 -16.60
CA ILE A 127 -6.69 -6.74 -16.13
C ILE A 127 -6.13 -5.83 -17.22
N SER A 128 -7.00 -5.02 -17.82
CA SER A 128 -6.64 -4.01 -18.81
C SER A 128 -6.68 -2.63 -18.17
N VAL A 129 -5.54 -1.99 -18.09
CA VAL A 129 -5.41 -0.61 -17.60
C VAL A 129 -5.42 0.33 -18.79
N MET A 130 -6.35 1.27 -18.82
CA MET A 130 -6.54 2.23 -19.92
C MET A 130 -6.68 1.58 -21.31
N GLY A 131 -7.22 0.36 -21.37
CA GLY A 131 -7.35 -0.39 -22.63
C GLY A 131 -6.07 -1.07 -23.13
N ALA A 132 -4.97 -1.00 -22.37
CA ALA A 132 -3.75 -1.73 -22.69
C ALA A 132 -3.93 -3.24 -22.49
N ASN A 133 -3.18 -4.05 -23.24
CA ASN A 133 -3.18 -5.50 -23.03
C ASN A 133 -2.65 -5.83 -21.62
N SER A 134 -3.25 -6.81 -20.96
CA SER A 134 -2.88 -7.28 -19.62
C SER A 134 -1.39 -7.62 -19.45
N ARG A 135 -0.75 -8.10 -20.52
CA ARG A 135 0.68 -8.46 -20.55
C ARG A 135 1.63 -7.27 -20.42
N PHE A 136 1.13 -6.05 -20.63
CA PHE A 136 1.91 -4.82 -20.51
C PHE A 136 1.83 -4.18 -19.11
N ASN A 137 1.05 -4.76 -18.22
CA ASN A 137 1.03 -4.34 -16.83
C ASN A 137 2.24 -4.91 -16.08
N ASP A 138 2.74 -4.12 -15.14
CA ASP A 138 3.66 -4.61 -14.12
C ASP A 138 2.85 -5.08 -12.90
N PHE A 139 2.98 -6.35 -12.54
CA PHE A 139 2.36 -6.92 -11.37
C PHE A 139 3.42 -7.30 -10.35
N THR A 140 3.34 -6.72 -9.16
CA THR A 140 4.30 -6.97 -8.08
C THR A 140 3.61 -7.43 -6.80
N ILE A 141 4.27 -8.33 -6.08
CA ILE A 141 3.90 -8.74 -4.73
C ILE A 141 5.08 -8.38 -3.83
N ASP A 142 4.87 -7.52 -2.85
CA ASP A 142 5.90 -6.97 -1.95
C ASP A 142 7.13 -6.42 -2.70
N GLY A 143 6.89 -5.79 -3.86
CA GLY A 143 7.93 -5.23 -4.71
C GLY A 143 8.66 -6.23 -5.61
N ILE A 144 8.31 -7.51 -5.55
CA ILE A 144 8.87 -8.55 -6.43
C ILE A 144 7.95 -8.71 -7.64
N SER A 145 8.50 -8.60 -8.85
CA SER A 145 7.75 -8.80 -10.09
C SER A 145 7.23 -10.23 -10.20
N PHE A 146 5.95 -10.36 -10.52
CA PHE A 146 5.25 -11.64 -10.71
C PHE A 146 4.63 -11.75 -12.11
N ASN A 147 5.20 -11.05 -13.06
CA ASN A 147 4.78 -11.09 -14.45
C ASN A 147 5.16 -12.42 -15.12
N ASP A 148 4.42 -12.79 -16.15
CA ASP A 148 4.79 -13.93 -17.01
C ASP A 148 5.94 -13.55 -17.94
N PRO A 149 7.17 -14.04 -17.72
CA PRO A 149 8.33 -13.68 -18.54
C PRO A 149 8.29 -14.32 -19.92
N PHE A 150 7.45 -15.33 -20.12
CA PHE A 150 7.36 -16.09 -21.38
C PHE A 150 6.16 -15.67 -22.24
N GLY A 151 5.23 -14.89 -21.69
CA GLY A 151 4.02 -14.44 -22.37
C GLY A 151 3.05 -15.59 -22.69
N LEU A 152 3.03 -16.63 -21.88
CA LEU A 152 2.19 -17.82 -22.08
C LEU A 152 0.79 -17.65 -21.49
N ASN A 153 0.65 -16.81 -20.48
CA ASN A 153 -0.61 -16.56 -19.80
C ASN A 153 -1.27 -15.25 -20.30
N ASP A 154 -2.52 -15.34 -20.69
CA ASP A 154 -3.27 -14.19 -21.21
C ASP A 154 -3.53 -13.12 -20.13
N ASN A 155 -3.57 -13.53 -18.86
CA ASN A 155 -3.74 -12.61 -17.73
C ASN A 155 -2.47 -11.78 -17.40
N GLY A 156 -1.33 -12.10 -17.99
CA GLY A 156 -0.03 -11.44 -17.76
C GLY A 156 0.66 -11.85 -16.45
N PHE A 157 0.06 -12.73 -15.65
CA PHE A 157 0.66 -13.22 -14.40
C PHE A 157 1.52 -14.47 -14.66
N GLY A 158 2.49 -14.73 -13.78
CA GLY A 158 3.28 -15.96 -13.80
C GLY A 158 2.47 -17.24 -13.54
N THR A 159 1.18 -17.11 -13.23
CA THR A 159 0.25 -18.23 -13.02
C THR A 159 -1.08 -17.98 -13.72
N MET A 160 -1.75 -19.07 -14.14
CA MET A 160 -3.08 -18.99 -14.77
C MET A 160 -4.20 -18.58 -13.78
N ARG A 161 -3.94 -18.62 -12.50
CA ARG A 161 -4.90 -18.25 -11.45
C ARG A 161 -4.39 -17.05 -10.68
N ASN A 162 -5.27 -16.49 -9.84
CA ASN A 162 -4.87 -15.44 -8.91
C ASN A 162 -3.62 -15.87 -8.13
N PRO A 163 -2.51 -15.12 -8.22
CA PRO A 163 -1.22 -15.54 -7.66
C PRO A 163 -1.19 -15.53 -6.14
N ILE A 164 -2.09 -14.82 -5.50
CA ILE A 164 -2.13 -14.66 -4.05
C ILE A 164 -3.56 -14.70 -3.51
N SER A 165 -3.77 -15.32 -2.35
CA SER A 165 -5.04 -15.25 -1.65
C SER A 165 -5.26 -13.86 -1.07
N MET A 166 -6.46 -13.32 -1.23
CA MET A 166 -6.83 -12.01 -0.67
C MET A 166 -6.78 -11.97 0.86
N ASP A 167 -6.74 -13.12 1.53
CA ASP A 167 -6.60 -13.17 2.99
C ASP A 167 -5.22 -12.73 3.47
N PHE A 168 -4.20 -12.87 2.62
CA PHE A 168 -2.84 -12.40 2.88
C PHE A 168 -2.60 -10.96 2.46
N VAL A 169 -3.50 -10.38 1.68
CA VAL A 169 -3.33 -9.02 1.16
C VAL A 169 -3.71 -8.00 2.21
N ASP A 170 -2.86 -7.02 2.41
CA ASP A 170 -3.09 -5.85 3.25
C ASP A 170 -3.51 -4.64 2.42
N GLN A 171 -2.87 -4.46 1.26
CA GLN A 171 -3.10 -3.31 0.41
C GLN A 171 -2.92 -3.65 -1.07
N ILE A 172 -3.72 -3.03 -1.94
CA ILE A 172 -3.56 -3.07 -3.39
C ILE A 172 -3.40 -1.63 -3.88
N SER A 173 -2.36 -1.36 -4.64
CA SER A 173 -2.16 -0.09 -5.33
C SER A 173 -2.19 -0.31 -6.84
N ILE A 174 -3.00 0.48 -7.53
CA ILE A 174 -3.10 0.48 -8.99
C ILE A 174 -2.61 1.83 -9.47
N ASP A 175 -1.51 1.83 -10.18
CA ASP A 175 -0.90 3.01 -10.76
C ASP A 175 -1.06 2.97 -12.28
N ILE A 176 -1.72 3.96 -12.83
CA ILE A 176 -2.07 3.99 -14.25
C ILE A 176 -0.94 4.55 -15.10
N THR A 177 -0.20 5.48 -14.52
CA THR A 177 0.93 6.13 -15.18
C THR A 177 2.11 6.16 -14.23
N PRO A 178 2.82 5.02 -14.06
CA PRO A 178 4.00 4.98 -13.21
C PRO A 178 5.13 5.78 -13.84
N PHE A 179 5.33 7.01 -13.37
CA PHE A 179 6.44 7.88 -13.82
C PHE A 179 7.75 7.62 -13.07
N ASP A 180 7.72 6.74 -12.08
CA ASP A 180 8.92 6.42 -11.30
C ASP A 180 9.88 5.59 -12.15
N VAL A 181 11.06 6.15 -12.41
CA VAL A 181 12.13 5.50 -13.20
C VAL A 181 12.69 4.24 -12.54
N SER A 182 12.44 4.01 -11.26
CA SER A 182 12.82 2.78 -10.56
C SER A 182 11.92 1.60 -10.92
N ARG A 183 10.72 1.88 -11.47
CA ARG A 183 9.78 0.87 -11.94
C ARG A 183 10.05 0.58 -13.41
N GLY A 184 10.57 -0.60 -13.68
CA GLY A 184 10.75 -1.11 -15.04
C GLY A 184 9.57 -1.95 -15.50
N ASN A 185 9.66 -2.43 -16.74
CA ASN A 185 8.83 -3.49 -17.31
C ASN A 185 7.32 -3.16 -17.46
N THR A 186 6.96 -1.89 -17.50
CA THR A 186 5.57 -1.46 -17.68
C THR A 186 5.43 -0.51 -18.87
N THR A 187 4.48 -0.81 -19.74
CA THR A 187 3.95 0.13 -20.77
C THR A 187 2.44 0.31 -20.60
N GLY A 188 1.84 -0.45 -19.70
CA GLY A 188 0.47 -0.32 -19.23
C GLY A 188 0.43 0.28 -17.83
N GLY A 189 -0.39 -0.27 -16.96
CA GLY A 189 -0.42 0.10 -15.55
C GLY A 189 0.52 -0.73 -14.68
N SER A 190 0.70 -0.31 -13.44
CA SER A 190 1.36 -1.09 -12.41
C SER A 190 0.35 -1.47 -11.33
N ILE A 191 0.31 -2.73 -10.98
CA ILE A 191 -0.54 -3.29 -9.93
C ILE A 191 0.38 -3.85 -8.87
N ALA A 192 0.41 -3.22 -7.72
CA ALA A 192 1.25 -3.64 -6.61
C ALA A 192 0.40 -4.14 -5.46
N VAL A 193 0.71 -5.33 -5.00
CA VAL A 193 0.07 -5.99 -3.86
C VAL A 193 1.05 -6.01 -2.70
N VAL A 194 0.58 -5.61 -1.54
CA VAL A 194 1.33 -5.67 -0.29
C VAL A 194 0.70 -6.72 0.60
N THR A 195 1.51 -7.59 1.14
CA THR A 195 1.04 -8.62 2.05
C THR A 195 1.02 -8.14 3.50
N LYS A 196 0.20 -8.78 4.32
CA LYS A 196 0.12 -8.50 5.75
C LYS A 196 1.45 -8.77 6.43
N SER A 197 1.89 -7.83 7.22
CA SER A 197 3.02 -8.03 8.14
C SER A 197 2.58 -8.86 9.35
N GLY A 198 3.49 -9.67 9.89
CA GLY A 198 3.28 -10.36 11.15
C GLY A 198 3.15 -9.36 12.30
N THR A 199 2.36 -9.70 13.30
CA THR A 199 2.22 -8.95 14.56
C THR A 199 2.57 -9.83 15.75
N ASN A 200 2.76 -9.22 16.94
CA ASN A 200 3.00 -9.97 18.16
C ASN A 200 1.71 -10.58 18.76
N GLU A 201 0.57 -10.34 18.11
CA GLU A 201 -0.72 -10.88 18.52
C GLU A 201 -1.19 -11.92 17.51
N PHE A 202 -1.88 -12.95 17.99
CA PHE A 202 -2.48 -13.96 17.12
C PHE A 202 -3.75 -13.40 16.48
N HIS A 203 -3.76 -13.34 15.16
CA HIS A 203 -4.92 -12.95 14.37
C HIS A 203 -5.32 -14.09 13.46
N GLY A 204 -6.61 -14.23 13.24
CA GLY A 204 -7.17 -15.21 12.30
C GLY A 204 -8.48 -14.71 11.72
N SER A 205 -8.78 -15.12 10.50
CA SER A 205 -10.05 -14.85 9.85
C SER A 205 -10.62 -16.14 9.28
N ALA A 206 -11.93 -16.27 9.33
CA ALA A 206 -12.64 -17.34 8.64
C ALA A 206 -13.83 -16.72 7.90
N TYR A 207 -14.04 -17.13 6.67
CA TYR A 207 -15.19 -16.68 5.89
C TYR A 207 -15.92 -17.87 5.28
N TYR A 208 -17.21 -17.70 5.08
CA TYR A 208 -18.06 -18.64 4.35
C TYR A 208 -18.86 -17.87 3.30
N GLN A 209 -18.78 -18.34 2.07
CA GLN A 209 -19.52 -17.76 0.96
C GLN A 209 -20.38 -18.82 0.30
N LYS A 210 -21.67 -18.55 0.17
CA LYS A 210 -22.62 -19.39 -0.57
C LYS A 210 -23.15 -18.60 -1.75
N ARG A 211 -23.09 -19.20 -2.94
CA ARG A 211 -23.76 -18.71 -4.13
C ARG A 211 -24.98 -19.56 -4.39
N ASP A 212 -26.13 -18.93 -4.57
CA ASP A 212 -27.36 -19.61 -4.98
C ASP A 212 -27.62 -19.29 -6.46
N GLU A 213 -27.82 -20.33 -7.26
CA GLU A 213 -28.05 -20.15 -8.70
C GLU A 213 -29.49 -19.71 -9.03
N ASN A 214 -30.37 -19.67 -8.03
CA ASN A 214 -31.79 -19.37 -8.15
C ASN A 214 -32.20 -17.97 -7.68
N SER A 215 -31.26 -17.05 -7.50
CA SER A 215 -31.58 -15.66 -7.12
C SER A 215 -31.19 -14.67 -8.19
#